data_9ed9732fe17b2b174b41da13df82cb52
#
_entry.id   9ed9732fe17b2b174b41da13df82cb52
#
_cell.length_a   1.000
_cell.length_b   1.000
_cell.length_c   1.000
_cell.angle_alpha   90.00
_cell.angle_beta   90.00
_cell.angle_gamma   90.00
#
_symmetry.space_group_name_H-M   'P 1'
#
loop_
_entity.id
_entity.type
_entity.pdbx_description
1 polymer ?
#
loop_
_entity_poly.entity_id
_entity_poly.type
_entity_poly.pdbx_seq_one_letter_code
_entity_poly.pdbx_strand_id
1 'polypeptide(L)'
;EWIDKAPTISFKKEPRKRIRWITTDEASRLIAALPQFYADMAEFSLMTGLRQYNVLTLEWSQVDMQRKTAWIHPDQTKSGRPLGVPLNDRAVAVLQRQMFRHKKYVFVSDVTKRPLESINSRTWNKALETAEISDFRWHDMRHTWASWLVQSGVPLMDLKEMGGWETLEMVQRYAHLAPQHLHKNAVLLDFNVTNSAQLKN
;
A
#
# COMPACT_ATOMS: atom_id res chain seq x y z
N GLU A 1 28.83 -30.30 -30.74
CA GLU A 1 29.55 -30.66 -29.51
C GLU A 1 28.56 -30.66 -28.34
N TRP A 2 28.41 -31.81 -27.66
CA TRP A 2 27.57 -31.94 -26.51
C TRP A 2 28.37 -31.53 -25.27
N ILE A 3 27.78 -30.74 -24.35
CA ILE A 3 28.43 -30.31 -23.12
C ILE A 3 28.35 -31.47 -22.12
N ASP A 4 29.49 -32.05 -21.76
CA ASP A 4 29.58 -33.21 -20.82
C ASP A 4 29.16 -32.88 -19.36
N LYS A 5 29.06 -31.62 -19.01
CA LYS A 5 28.56 -31.18 -17.68
C LYS A 5 27.73 -29.92 -17.82
N ALA A 6 26.52 -29.95 -17.27
CA ALA A 6 25.71 -28.73 -17.14
C ALA A 6 26.46 -27.69 -16.29
N PRO A 7 26.46 -26.40 -16.68
CA PRO A 7 27.10 -25.37 -15.88
C PRO A 7 26.43 -25.25 -14.51
N THR A 8 27.25 -25.22 -13.46
CA THR A 8 26.76 -25.01 -12.09
C THR A 8 26.30 -23.55 -11.95
N ILE A 9 24.98 -23.33 -11.93
CA ILE A 9 24.40 -22.02 -11.73
C ILE A 9 24.32 -21.78 -10.21
N SER A 10 25.22 -20.94 -9.69
CA SER A 10 25.12 -20.46 -8.32
C SER A 10 24.11 -19.31 -8.25
N PHE A 11 22.95 -19.53 -7.63
CA PHE A 11 22.01 -18.44 -7.36
C PHE A 11 22.61 -17.52 -6.29
N LYS A 12 22.85 -16.27 -6.64
CA LYS A 12 23.18 -15.24 -5.65
C LYS A 12 21.97 -15.10 -4.73
N LYS A 13 22.19 -15.17 -3.42
CA LYS A 13 21.16 -14.91 -2.42
C LYS A 13 20.58 -13.52 -2.68
N GLU A 14 19.29 -13.43 -3.02
CA GLU A 14 18.65 -12.12 -3.21
C GLU A 14 18.84 -11.27 -1.95
N PRO A 15 19.27 -10.01 -2.08
CA PRO A 15 19.33 -9.13 -0.93
C PRO A 15 17.93 -9.02 -0.32
N ARG A 16 17.84 -9.01 1.01
CA ARG A 16 16.56 -8.84 1.72
C ARG A 16 15.88 -7.60 1.16
N LYS A 17 14.68 -7.76 0.57
CA LYS A 17 13.92 -6.65 0.01
C LYS A 17 13.64 -5.66 1.12
N ARG A 18 14.19 -4.46 0.97
CA ARG A 18 14.03 -3.37 1.92
C ARG A 18 12.55 -2.97 2.02
N ILE A 19 12.04 -2.82 3.24
CA ILE A 19 10.77 -2.16 3.51
C ILE A 19 11.09 -0.74 3.97
N ARG A 20 10.70 0.25 3.16
CA ARG A 20 10.73 1.66 3.53
C ARG A 20 9.28 2.14 3.68
N TRP A 21 8.98 2.77 4.78
CA TRP A 21 7.70 3.41 5.04
C TRP A 21 7.94 4.77 5.72
N ILE A 22 6.97 5.65 5.69
CA ILE A 22 7.00 6.97 6.29
C ILE A 22 5.91 7.09 7.36
N THR A 23 6.13 8.00 8.32
CA THR A 23 5.14 8.33 9.36
C THR A 23 3.99 9.14 8.77
N THR A 24 2.91 9.29 9.53
CA THR A 24 1.76 10.14 9.13
C THR A 24 2.14 11.60 8.97
N ASP A 25 3.09 12.09 9.77
CA ASP A 25 3.61 13.46 9.69
C ASP A 25 4.46 13.66 8.44
N GLU A 26 5.36 12.72 8.14
CA GLU A 26 6.13 12.72 6.89
C GLU A 26 5.20 12.68 5.68
N ALA A 27 4.16 11.83 5.69
CA ALA A 27 3.18 11.75 4.63
C ALA A 27 2.42 13.08 4.44
N SER A 28 2.06 13.74 5.54
CA SER A 28 1.39 15.04 5.50
C SER A 28 2.29 16.12 4.89
N ARG A 29 3.57 16.16 5.27
CA ARG A 29 4.56 17.08 4.66
C ARG A 29 4.76 16.80 3.18
N LEU A 30 4.85 15.52 2.79
CA LEU A 30 4.99 15.12 1.37
C LEU A 30 3.80 15.57 0.54
N ILE A 31 2.57 15.31 1.01
CA ILE A 31 1.33 15.73 0.34
C ILE A 31 1.30 17.25 0.19
N ALA A 32 1.67 18.01 1.22
CA ALA A 32 1.71 19.48 1.18
C ALA A 32 2.78 20.03 0.23
N ALA A 33 3.89 19.32 0.04
CA ALA A 33 4.98 19.72 -0.86
C ALA A 33 4.71 19.40 -2.35
N LEU A 34 3.76 18.51 -2.64
CA LEU A 34 3.41 18.11 -3.99
C LEU A 34 2.44 19.12 -4.65
N PRO A 35 2.54 19.37 -5.97
CA PRO A 35 1.46 20.00 -6.71
C PRO A 35 0.14 19.24 -6.52
N GLN A 36 -0.98 19.94 -6.44
CA GLN A 36 -2.28 19.36 -6.05
C GLN A 36 -2.64 18.06 -6.78
N PHE A 37 -2.39 18.00 -8.08
CA PHE A 37 -2.67 16.80 -8.87
C PHE A 37 -1.86 15.58 -8.40
N TYR A 38 -0.56 15.76 -8.11
CA TYR A 38 0.28 14.70 -7.57
C TYR A 38 -0.05 14.40 -6.10
N ALA A 39 -0.43 15.43 -5.33
CA ALA A 39 -0.86 15.29 -3.95
C ALA A 39 -2.10 14.38 -3.84
N ASP A 40 -3.12 14.61 -4.69
CA ASP A 40 -4.33 13.78 -4.74
C ASP A 40 -4.01 12.32 -5.09
N MET A 41 -3.13 12.08 -6.06
CA MET A 41 -2.71 10.73 -6.42
C MET A 41 -1.90 10.05 -5.31
N ALA A 42 -1.01 10.80 -4.64
CA ALA A 42 -0.20 10.29 -3.54
C ALA A 42 -1.09 9.96 -2.32
N GLU A 43 -2.03 10.85 -1.98
CA GLU A 43 -2.99 10.61 -0.91
C GLU A 43 -3.84 9.37 -1.20
N PHE A 44 -4.36 9.23 -2.42
CA PHE A 44 -5.13 8.07 -2.82
C PHE A 44 -4.30 6.78 -2.75
N SER A 45 -3.03 6.82 -3.18
CA SER A 45 -2.12 5.68 -3.07
C SER A 45 -1.86 5.27 -1.62
N LEU A 46 -1.67 6.24 -0.71
CA LEU A 46 -1.48 5.99 0.72
C LEU A 46 -2.74 5.44 1.40
N MET A 47 -3.92 5.80 0.93
CA MET A 47 -5.19 5.34 1.51
C MET A 47 -5.65 3.99 0.98
N THR A 48 -5.18 3.56 -0.20
CA THR A 48 -5.67 2.34 -0.86
C THR A 48 -4.60 1.25 -1.02
N GLY A 49 -3.33 1.61 -0.91
CA GLY A 49 -2.21 0.69 -1.17
C GLY A 49 -2.10 0.23 -2.62
N LEU A 50 -2.81 0.84 -3.55
CA LEU A 50 -2.77 0.48 -4.97
C LEU A 50 -1.39 0.68 -5.58
N ARG A 51 -1.05 -0.17 -6.55
CA ARG A 51 0.18 0.01 -7.34
C ARG A 51 0.07 1.28 -8.19
N GLN A 52 1.21 1.91 -8.48
CA GLN A 52 1.29 3.13 -9.29
C GLN A 52 0.46 3.04 -10.56
N TYR A 53 0.64 1.99 -11.35
CA TYR A 53 -0.10 1.77 -12.58
C TYR A 53 -1.62 1.81 -12.37
N ASN A 54 -2.12 1.12 -11.33
CA ASN A 54 -3.55 1.09 -11.03
C ASN A 54 -4.12 2.46 -10.62
N VAL A 55 -3.32 3.31 -9.96
CA VAL A 55 -3.73 4.69 -9.65
C VAL A 55 -3.75 5.53 -10.92
N LEU A 56 -2.69 5.47 -11.74
CA LEU A 56 -2.56 6.27 -12.96
C LEU A 56 -3.66 5.95 -13.99
N THR A 57 -4.11 4.69 -14.05
CA THR A 57 -5.07 4.21 -15.06
C THR A 57 -6.47 3.96 -14.51
N LEU A 58 -6.75 4.37 -13.27
CA LEU A 58 -8.07 4.16 -12.65
C LEU A 58 -9.18 4.84 -13.44
N GLU A 59 -10.20 4.07 -13.76
CA GLU A 59 -11.38 4.55 -14.48
C GLU A 59 -12.58 4.74 -13.54
N TRP A 60 -13.46 5.67 -13.85
CA TRP A 60 -14.71 5.88 -13.10
C TRP A 60 -15.63 4.66 -13.13
N SER A 61 -15.59 3.86 -14.20
CA SER A 61 -16.29 2.59 -14.31
C SER A 61 -15.88 1.55 -13.26
N GLN A 62 -14.71 1.73 -12.67
CA GLN A 62 -14.15 0.86 -11.63
C GLN A 62 -14.48 1.34 -10.19
N VAL A 63 -15.17 2.49 -10.04
CA VAL A 63 -15.41 3.13 -8.74
C VAL A 63 -16.89 3.12 -8.41
N ASP A 64 -17.23 2.52 -7.29
CA ASP A 64 -18.57 2.60 -6.68
C ASP A 64 -18.50 3.52 -5.45
N MET A 65 -18.93 4.77 -5.61
CA MET A 65 -18.92 5.76 -4.54
C MET A 65 -19.93 5.47 -3.42
N GLN A 66 -21.03 4.75 -3.72
CA GLN A 66 -22.04 4.40 -2.72
C GLN A 66 -21.53 3.27 -1.82
N ARG A 67 -20.95 2.24 -2.42
CA ARG A 67 -20.36 1.11 -1.70
C ARG A 67 -18.96 1.39 -1.17
N LYS A 68 -18.40 2.55 -1.50
CA LYS A 68 -17.01 2.93 -1.16
C LYS A 68 -16.02 1.84 -1.54
N THR A 69 -16.07 1.39 -2.78
CA THR A 69 -15.21 0.32 -3.29
C THR A 69 -14.71 0.67 -4.69
N ALA A 70 -13.46 0.35 -4.96
CA ALA A 70 -12.91 0.33 -6.32
C ALA A 70 -12.57 -1.10 -6.74
N TRP A 71 -12.73 -1.42 -8.03
CA TRP A 71 -12.44 -2.72 -8.59
C TRP A 71 -11.29 -2.64 -9.58
N ILE A 72 -10.23 -3.39 -9.33
CA ILE A 72 -9.11 -3.51 -10.27
C ILE A 72 -9.29 -4.80 -11.04
N HIS A 73 -9.35 -4.68 -12.36
CA HIS A 73 -9.57 -5.83 -13.26
C HIS A 73 -8.37 -6.78 -13.29
N PRO A 74 -8.58 -8.07 -13.63
CA PRO A 74 -7.53 -9.09 -13.62
C PRO A 74 -6.31 -8.73 -14.49
N ASP A 75 -6.53 -8.13 -15.65
CA ASP A 75 -5.49 -7.68 -16.59
C ASP A 75 -4.62 -6.52 -16.05
N GLN A 76 -5.14 -5.81 -15.05
CA GLN A 76 -4.43 -4.72 -14.36
C GLN A 76 -3.70 -5.19 -13.08
N THR A 77 -3.84 -6.46 -12.71
CA THR A 77 -3.20 -7.01 -11.51
C THR A 77 -2.06 -7.96 -11.89
N LYS A 78 -1.00 -7.97 -11.08
CA LYS A 78 0.13 -8.89 -11.32
C LYS A 78 -0.28 -10.37 -11.15
N SER A 79 -1.27 -10.63 -10.30
CA SER A 79 -1.77 -11.99 -10.00
C SER A 79 -2.78 -12.51 -11.02
N GLY A 80 -3.24 -11.69 -11.96
CA GLY A 80 -4.33 -12.05 -12.88
C GLY A 80 -5.68 -12.27 -12.19
N ARG A 81 -5.84 -11.83 -10.93
CA ARG A 81 -7.09 -11.93 -10.17
C ARG A 81 -7.70 -10.55 -9.95
N PRO A 82 -9.03 -10.42 -9.95
CA PRO A 82 -9.67 -9.15 -9.64
C PRO A 82 -9.36 -8.76 -8.19
N LEU A 83 -9.28 -7.45 -7.94
CA LEU A 83 -9.04 -6.93 -6.60
C LEU A 83 -10.10 -5.91 -6.25
N GLY A 84 -10.90 -6.19 -5.20
CA GLY A 84 -11.77 -5.23 -4.55
C GLY A 84 -10.99 -4.40 -3.54
N VAL A 85 -11.04 -3.08 -3.69
CA VAL A 85 -10.30 -2.12 -2.85
C VAL A 85 -11.29 -1.31 -2.05
N PRO A 86 -11.39 -1.50 -0.73
CA PRO A 86 -12.24 -0.66 0.12
C PRO A 86 -11.69 0.77 0.17
N LEU A 87 -12.57 1.74 0.08
CA LEU A 87 -12.25 3.16 0.09
C LEU A 87 -12.66 3.77 1.43
N ASN A 88 -11.70 4.26 2.18
CA ASN A 88 -11.98 5.07 3.38
C ASN A 88 -12.44 6.48 3.00
N ASP A 89 -12.89 7.27 3.96
CA ASP A 89 -13.42 8.60 3.72
C ASP A 89 -12.40 9.55 3.07
N ARG A 90 -11.12 9.41 3.38
CA ARG A 90 -10.06 10.20 2.74
C ARG A 90 -9.90 9.84 1.26
N ALA A 91 -9.92 8.56 0.92
CA ALA A 91 -9.89 8.12 -0.49
C ALA A 91 -11.13 8.63 -1.26
N VAL A 92 -12.31 8.56 -0.64
CA VAL A 92 -13.55 9.10 -1.20
C VAL A 92 -13.45 10.61 -1.43
N ALA A 93 -12.91 11.37 -0.46
CA ALA A 93 -12.71 12.82 -0.61
C ALA A 93 -11.76 13.17 -1.76
N VAL A 94 -10.69 12.36 -1.96
CA VAL A 94 -9.82 12.51 -3.14
C VAL A 94 -10.62 12.32 -4.43
N LEU A 95 -11.39 11.24 -4.51
CA LEU A 95 -12.21 10.97 -5.71
C LEU A 95 -13.21 12.09 -5.98
N GLN A 96 -13.85 12.64 -4.94
CA GLN A 96 -14.76 13.78 -5.08
C GLN A 96 -14.07 15.02 -5.69
N ARG A 97 -12.82 15.31 -5.32
CA ARG A 97 -12.03 16.40 -5.93
C ARG A 97 -11.70 16.16 -7.42
N GLN A 98 -11.72 14.91 -7.88
CA GLN A 98 -11.48 14.55 -9.27
C GLN A 98 -12.77 14.46 -10.12
N MET A 99 -13.95 14.50 -9.49
CA MET A 99 -15.23 14.40 -10.21
C MET A 99 -15.34 15.49 -11.28
N PHE A 100 -15.94 15.11 -12.43
CA PHE A 100 -16.20 15.98 -13.58
C PHE A 100 -14.97 16.51 -14.33
N ARG A 101 -13.74 16.15 -13.93
CA ARG A 101 -12.52 16.56 -14.64
C ARG A 101 -12.30 15.78 -15.95
N HIS A 102 -12.74 14.52 -15.98
CA HIS A 102 -12.67 13.67 -17.17
C HIS A 102 -13.76 12.58 -17.14
N LYS A 103 -14.30 12.23 -18.34
CA LYS A 103 -15.42 11.27 -18.44
C LYS A 103 -15.02 9.82 -18.10
N LYS A 104 -13.80 9.41 -18.42
CA LYS A 104 -13.35 8.02 -18.33
C LYS A 104 -12.41 7.82 -17.14
N TYR A 105 -11.34 8.59 -17.04
CA TYR A 105 -10.28 8.39 -16.06
C TYR A 105 -10.45 9.27 -14.82
N VAL A 106 -10.08 8.74 -13.67
CA VAL A 106 -10.11 9.47 -12.39
C VAL A 106 -9.01 10.53 -12.36
N PHE A 107 -7.78 10.12 -12.65
CA PHE A 107 -6.62 11.02 -12.61
C PHE A 107 -6.14 11.35 -14.02
N VAL A 108 -6.20 12.62 -14.37
CA VAL A 108 -5.74 13.12 -15.67
C VAL A 108 -4.93 14.41 -15.49
N SER A 109 -3.91 14.57 -16.31
CA SER A 109 -3.12 15.79 -16.36
C SER A 109 -3.99 17.00 -16.73
N ASP A 110 -3.82 18.10 -16.03
CA ASP A 110 -4.54 19.35 -16.35
C ASP A 110 -4.19 19.90 -17.73
N VAL A 111 -2.98 19.62 -18.19
CA VAL A 111 -2.46 20.10 -19.46
C VAL A 111 -2.91 19.23 -20.63
N THR A 112 -2.66 17.92 -20.54
CA THR A 112 -2.89 17.00 -21.67
C THR A 112 -4.29 16.37 -21.65
N LYS A 113 -5.02 16.48 -20.53
CA LYS A 113 -6.30 15.79 -20.29
C LYS A 113 -6.22 14.27 -20.50
N ARG A 114 -5.05 13.68 -20.29
CA ARG A 114 -4.79 12.25 -20.41
C ARG A 114 -4.20 11.73 -19.10
N PRO A 115 -4.35 10.43 -18.80
CA PRO A 115 -3.61 9.77 -17.72
C PRO A 115 -2.11 9.98 -17.88
N LEU A 116 -1.38 10.03 -16.78
CA LEU A 116 0.07 10.03 -16.83
C LEU A 116 0.57 8.61 -17.13
N GLU A 117 1.62 8.50 -17.93
CA GLU A 117 2.33 7.23 -18.13
C GLU A 117 3.21 6.87 -16.94
N SER A 118 3.75 7.89 -16.28
CA SER A 118 4.60 7.75 -15.09
C SER A 118 4.58 9.02 -14.24
N ILE A 119 5.05 8.90 -13.02
CA ILE A 119 5.26 10.05 -12.14
C ILE A 119 6.54 10.79 -12.55
N ASN A 120 6.46 12.10 -12.68
CA ASN A 120 7.62 12.92 -12.99
C ASN A 120 8.63 12.90 -11.85
N SER A 121 9.80 12.31 -12.08
CA SER A 121 10.84 12.12 -11.07
C SER A 121 11.37 13.44 -10.51
N ARG A 122 11.46 14.50 -11.31
CA ARG A 122 11.93 15.82 -10.85
C ARG A 122 10.94 16.42 -9.86
N THR A 123 9.64 16.39 -10.16
CA THR A 123 8.58 16.87 -9.27
C THR A 123 8.55 16.07 -7.97
N TRP A 124 8.66 14.74 -8.07
CA TRP A 124 8.68 13.85 -6.92
C TRP A 124 9.88 14.12 -6.01
N ASN A 125 11.08 14.16 -6.56
CA ASN A 125 12.31 14.38 -5.79
C ASN A 125 12.33 15.76 -5.12
N LYS A 126 11.85 16.80 -5.81
CA LYS A 126 11.72 18.14 -5.22
C LYS A 126 10.76 18.14 -4.02
N ALA A 127 9.64 17.42 -4.12
CA ALA A 127 8.69 17.30 -3.01
C ALA A 127 9.28 16.53 -1.82
N LEU A 128 10.03 15.46 -2.07
CA LEU A 128 10.75 14.72 -1.03
C LEU A 128 11.79 15.59 -0.30
N GLU A 129 12.56 16.37 -1.06
CA GLU A 129 13.52 17.32 -0.50
C GLU A 129 12.82 18.38 0.38
N THR A 130 11.73 18.97 -0.11
CA THR A 130 10.93 19.95 0.65
C THR A 130 10.30 19.34 1.90
N ALA A 131 9.90 18.08 1.85
CA ALA A 131 9.31 17.34 2.97
C ALA A 131 10.35 16.74 3.93
N GLU A 132 11.66 16.90 3.64
CA GLU A 132 12.78 16.32 4.41
C GLU A 132 12.71 14.78 4.50
N ILE A 133 12.30 14.13 3.38
CA ILE A 133 12.18 12.68 3.29
C ILE A 133 13.26 12.14 2.36
N SER A 134 14.15 11.32 2.88
CA SER A 134 15.20 10.66 2.11
C SER A 134 14.80 9.25 1.68
N ASP A 135 15.33 8.81 0.52
CA ASP A 135 15.27 7.44 0.02
C ASP A 135 13.85 6.85 0.06
N PHE A 136 12.89 7.57 -0.55
CA PHE A 136 11.49 7.18 -0.63
C PHE A 136 11.00 7.23 -2.08
N ARG A 137 10.47 6.13 -2.58
CA ARG A 137 9.97 5.97 -3.94
C ARG A 137 8.44 5.92 -3.92
N TRP A 138 7.81 6.18 -5.06
CA TRP A 138 6.36 6.03 -5.18
C TRP A 138 5.84 4.67 -4.69
N HIS A 139 6.54 3.58 -5.03
CA HIS A 139 6.15 2.23 -4.60
C HIS A 139 6.18 2.05 -3.08
N ASP A 140 6.99 2.82 -2.37
CA ASP A 140 7.08 2.75 -0.91
C ASP A 140 5.83 3.28 -0.21
N MET A 141 4.96 4.03 -0.92
CA MET A 141 3.62 4.39 -0.40
C MET A 141 2.76 3.15 -0.13
N ARG A 142 2.85 2.13 -0.98
CA ARG A 142 2.17 0.87 -0.72
C ARG A 142 2.78 0.12 0.48
N HIS A 143 4.09 0.20 0.66
CA HIS A 143 4.74 -0.30 1.87
C HIS A 143 4.29 0.48 3.11
N THR A 144 4.16 1.79 3.00
CA THR A 144 3.64 2.67 4.05
C THR A 144 2.21 2.30 4.44
N TRP A 145 1.30 2.17 3.47
CA TRP A 145 -0.08 1.73 3.69
C TRP A 145 -0.14 0.37 4.43
N ALA A 146 0.63 -0.61 3.97
CA ALA A 146 0.69 -1.92 4.60
C ALA A 146 1.25 -1.85 6.04
N SER A 147 2.30 -1.03 6.24
CA SER A 147 2.91 -0.84 7.56
C SER A 147 1.94 -0.17 8.55
N TRP A 148 1.21 0.85 8.11
CA TRP A 148 0.21 1.52 8.96
C TRP A 148 -0.95 0.59 9.34
N LEU A 149 -1.44 -0.25 8.43
CA LEU A 149 -2.50 -1.22 8.72
C LEU A 149 -2.04 -2.26 9.74
N VAL A 150 -0.82 -2.79 9.59
CA VAL A 150 -0.26 -3.75 10.54
C VAL A 150 -0.04 -3.11 11.92
N GLN A 151 0.50 -1.90 11.97
CA GLN A 151 0.65 -1.14 13.21
C GLN A 151 -0.69 -0.83 13.89
N SER A 152 -1.77 -0.70 13.10
CA SER A 152 -3.14 -0.53 13.59
C SER A 152 -3.81 -1.85 14.00
N GLY A 153 -3.11 -2.98 13.89
CA GLY A 153 -3.60 -4.29 14.33
C GLY A 153 -4.38 -5.08 13.29
N VAL A 154 -4.35 -4.69 12.02
CA VAL A 154 -4.99 -5.45 10.92
C VAL A 154 -4.27 -6.80 10.76
N PRO A 155 -5.00 -7.93 10.77
CA PRO A 155 -4.43 -9.26 10.55
C PRO A 155 -3.71 -9.37 9.21
N LEU A 156 -2.61 -10.12 9.16
CA LEU A 156 -1.84 -10.30 7.91
C LEU A 156 -2.66 -10.96 6.79
N MET A 157 -3.64 -11.78 7.12
CA MET A 157 -4.54 -12.39 6.12
C MET A 157 -5.41 -11.33 5.45
N ASP A 158 -6.01 -10.43 6.23
CA ASP A 158 -6.82 -9.33 5.72
C ASP A 158 -5.97 -8.38 4.90
N LEU A 159 -4.76 -8.05 5.38
CA LEU A 159 -3.80 -7.26 4.64
C LEU A 159 -3.45 -7.90 3.29
N LYS A 160 -3.24 -9.22 3.26
CA LYS A 160 -2.97 -9.98 2.03
C LYS A 160 -4.11 -9.81 1.02
N GLU A 161 -5.35 -9.97 1.46
CA GLU A 161 -6.53 -9.85 0.61
C GLU A 161 -6.73 -8.41 0.11
N MET A 162 -6.71 -7.44 1.01
CA MET A 162 -6.85 -6.01 0.69
C MET A 162 -5.79 -5.52 -0.30
N GLY A 163 -4.56 -6.04 -0.18
CA GLY A 163 -3.45 -5.66 -1.06
C GLY A 163 -3.36 -6.50 -2.33
N GLY A 164 -4.12 -7.59 -2.46
CA GLY A 164 -4.02 -8.50 -3.61
C GLY A 164 -2.65 -9.17 -3.71
N TRP A 165 -2.08 -9.62 -2.59
CA TRP A 165 -0.87 -10.45 -2.59
C TRP A 165 -1.23 -11.92 -2.74
N GLU A 166 -0.44 -12.65 -3.51
CA GLU A 166 -0.69 -14.07 -3.80
C GLU A 166 -0.43 -14.95 -2.59
N THR A 167 0.66 -14.71 -1.87
CA THR A 167 1.08 -15.56 -0.75
C THR A 167 1.16 -14.78 0.56
N LEU A 168 1.00 -15.50 1.68
CA LEU A 168 1.16 -14.93 3.01
C LEU A 168 2.60 -14.47 3.26
N GLU A 169 3.60 -15.15 2.70
CA GLU A 169 5.02 -14.78 2.81
C GLU A 169 5.29 -13.35 2.33
N MET A 170 4.53 -12.89 1.31
CA MET A 170 4.68 -11.53 0.79
C MET A 170 4.30 -10.47 1.83
N VAL A 171 3.43 -10.77 2.78
CA VAL A 171 3.00 -9.85 3.83
C VAL A 171 3.67 -10.13 5.17
N GLN A 172 4.24 -11.31 5.40
CA GLN A 172 5.00 -11.65 6.61
C GLN A 172 6.16 -10.68 6.89
N ARG A 173 6.69 -10.03 5.84
CA ARG A 173 7.71 -9.00 5.99
C ARG A 173 7.28 -7.81 6.85
N TYR A 174 5.97 -7.57 7.01
CA TYR A 174 5.41 -6.49 7.84
C TYR A 174 5.12 -6.95 9.27
N ALA A 175 5.16 -8.26 9.58
CA ALA A 175 4.75 -8.82 10.87
C ALA A 175 5.51 -8.21 12.06
N HIS A 176 6.78 -7.88 11.88
CA HIS A 176 7.62 -7.27 12.91
C HIS A 176 7.18 -5.85 13.32
N LEU A 177 6.27 -5.22 12.57
CA LEU A 177 5.75 -3.88 12.85
C LEU A 177 4.52 -3.88 13.79
N ALA A 178 4.07 -5.06 14.25
CA ALA A 178 2.90 -5.24 15.11
C ALA A 178 3.22 -5.67 16.55
N PRO A 179 4.13 -5.02 17.30
CA PRO A 179 4.49 -5.45 18.65
C PRO A 179 3.33 -5.35 19.64
N GLN A 180 2.42 -4.38 19.49
CA GLN A 180 1.27 -4.19 20.37
C GLN A 180 0.23 -5.31 20.24
N HIS A 181 0.11 -5.97 19.10
CA HIS A 181 -0.78 -7.10 18.91
C HIS A 181 -0.34 -8.31 19.75
N LEU A 182 0.95 -8.54 19.86
CA LEU A 182 1.52 -9.61 20.68
C LEU A 182 1.33 -9.32 22.17
N HIS A 183 1.41 -8.08 22.61
CA HIS A 183 1.18 -7.69 24.00
C HIS A 183 -0.26 -7.99 24.46
N LYS A 184 -1.26 -7.67 23.64
CA LYS A 184 -2.67 -8.01 23.93
C LYS A 184 -2.89 -9.52 24.14
N ASN A 185 -2.18 -10.34 23.39
CA ASN A 185 -2.26 -11.80 23.52
C ASN A 185 -1.53 -12.30 24.78
N ALA A 186 -0.41 -11.68 25.16
CA ALA A 186 0.32 -12.03 26.38
C ALA A 186 -0.53 -11.76 27.64
N VAL A 187 -1.25 -10.66 27.69
CA VAL A 187 -2.14 -10.30 28.81
C VAL A 187 -3.25 -11.33 29.04
N LEU A 188 -3.65 -12.10 28.02
CA LEU A 188 -4.64 -13.17 28.18
C LEU A 188 -4.17 -14.29 29.13
N LEU A 189 -2.88 -14.44 29.34
CA LEU A 189 -2.33 -15.43 30.27
C LEU A 189 -2.43 -14.97 31.73
N ASP A 190 -2.50 -13.67 32.01
CA ASP A 190 -2.56 -13.14 33.37
C ASP A 190 -3.86 -13.52 34.09
N PHE A 191 -4.94 -13.75 33.33
CA PHE A 191 -6.24 -14.17 33.90
C PHE A 191 -6.30 -15.66 34.27
N ASN A 192 -5.46 -16.50 33.69
CA ASN A 192 -5.49 -17.95 33.92
C ASN A 192 -4.63 -18.40 35.10
N VAL A 193 -3.68 -17.60 35.55
CA VAL A 193 -2.77 -17.94 36.67
C VAL A 193 -3.40 -17.72 38.04
N THR A 194 -4.31 -16.73 38.15
CA THR A 194 -4.99 -16.40 39.41
C THR A 194 -6.11 -17.38 39.79
N ASN A 195 -6.71 -18.11 38.84
CA ASN A 195 -7.81 -19.03 39.14
C ASN A 195 -7.37 -20.42 39.61
N SER A 196 -6.10 -20.81 39.45
CA SER A 196 -5.60 -22.12 39.93
C SER A 196 -5.18 -22.13 41.41
N ALA A 197 -5.09 -20.97 42.07
CA ALA A 197 -4.72 -20.89 43.49
C ALA A 197 -5.89 -20.97 44.47
N GLN A 198 -7.16 -20.88 43.99
CA GLN A 198 -8.35 -20.90 44.85
C GLN A 198 -9.08 -22.26 44.94
N LEU A 199 -8.53 -23.31 44.30
CA LEU A 199 -9.14 -24.66 44.34
C LEU A 199 -8.44 -25.63 45.31
N LYS A 200 -7.63 -25.14 46.25
CA LYS A 200 -7.06 -25.95 47.35
C LYS A 200 -7.38 -25.27 48.69
N ASN A 201 -8.60 -25.44 49.15
CA ASN A 201 -8.94 -25.49 50.58
C ASN A 201 -10.22 -26.32 50.76
#